data_75d01ac35fb44f48d22e49f14686b98c
#
_entry.id   75d01ac35fb44f48d22e49f14686b98c
#
_cell.length_a   1.000
_cell.length_b   1.000
_cell.length_c   1.000
_cell.angle_alpha   90.00
_cell.angle_beta   90.00
_cell.angle_gamma   90.00
#
_symmetry.space_group_name_H-M   'P 1'
#
loop_
_entity.id
_entity.type
_entity.pdbx_description
1 polymer ?
#
loop_
_entity_poly.entity_id
_entity_poly.type
_entity_poly.pdbx_seq_one_letter_code
_entity_poly.pdbx_strand_id
1 'polypeptide(L)'
;MGFPKSLRTDNGPQFVSREFISGCKEFNIEQEWSDPYYPTSNGHSEKMVAVAKSMIKKADSLSNLGRMVQIYNATPSVETGVSPAEMLMQRKLRTCLPTLSSPTFVSPEKIKLAAERKRQNAEYIKKKYDSTAKDLPPLGIGSKVRVFNHKTSRWDVEGRVISRDFRTGRSYRILTSNDVCIFRNRRFIKLILRFDP
;
A
#
# COMPACT_ATOMS: atom_id res chain seq x y z
N MET A 1 9.78 15.55 -11.77
CA MET A 1 9.32 15.38 -10.38
C MET A 1 10.55 15.13 -9.54
N GLY A 2 10.62 15.70 -8.34
CA GLY A 2 11.75 15.47 -7.42
C GLY A 2 11.62 14.19 -6.61
N PHE A 3 12.51 13.98 -5.64
CA PHE A 3 12.45 12.86 -4.71
C PHE A 3 11.22 12.96 -3.79
N PRO A 4 10.56 11.84 -3.46
CA PRO A 4 9.45 11.86 -2.53
C PRO A 4 9.95 12.13 -1.10
N LYS A 5 9.13 12.78 -0.27
CA LYS A 5 9.43 12.98 1.14
C LYS A 5 9.39 11.66 1.91
N SER A 6 8.42 10.81 1.62
CA SER A 6 8.28 9.47 2.22
C SER A 6 7.98 8.42 1.18
N LEU A 7 8.45 7.20 1.42
CA LEU A 7 8.25 6.04 0.57
C LEU A 7 7.71 4.88 1.41
N ARG A 8 6.51 4.43 1.10
CA ARG A 8 5.91 3.27 1.76
C ARG A 8 6.15 2.01 0.94
N THR A 9 6.80 1.01 1.55
CA THR A 9 7.14 -0.27 0.93
C THR A 9 6.55 -1.44 1.75
N ASP A 10 6.53 -2.61 1.15
CA ASP A 10 6.39 -3.85 1.92
C ASP A 10 7.74 -4.25 2.56
N ASN A 11 7.75 -5.38 3.29
CA ASN A 11 8.97 -5.91 3.90
C ASN A 11 9.72 -6.87 2.96
N GLY A 12 9.63 -6.68 1.65
CA GLY A 12 10.40 -7.46 0.68
C GLY A 12 11.91 -7.30 0.92
N PRO A 13 12.73 -8.35 0.69
CA PRO A 13 14.18 -8.32 0.94
C PRO A 13 14.88 -7.14 0.28
N GLN A 14 14.42 -6.75 -0.91
CA GLN A 14 14.94 -5.62 -1.67
C GLN A 14 14.77 -4.27 -0.96
N PHE A 15 13.70 -4.09 -0.17
CA PHE A 15 13.38 -2.84 0.52
C PHE A 15 13.95 -2.77 1.94
N VAL A 16 14.44 -3.88 2.48
CA VAL A 16 15.10 -3.95 3.79
C VAL A 16 16.62 -4.13 3.66
N SER A 17 17.15 -4.13 2.44
CA SER A 17 18.58 -4.22 2.18
C SER A 17 19.29 -2.96 2.68
N ARG A 18 20.58 -3.12 3.05
CA ARG A 18 21.40 -2.00 3.52
C ARG A 18 21.57 -0.93 2.45
N GLU A 19 21.73 -1.36 1.20
CA GLU A 19 21.88 -0.49 0.03
C GLU A 19 20.65 0.38 -0.15
N PHE A 20 19.45 -0.21 -0.09
CA PHE A 20 18.21 0.53 -0.25
C PHE A 20 17.97 1.54 0.88
N ILE A 21 18.21 1.12 2.13
CA ILE A 21 18.08 1.99 3.30
C ILE A 21 19.09 3.14 3.24
N SER A 22 20.33 2.86 2.81
CA SER A 22 21.36 3.88 2.63
C SER A 22 20.97 4.89 1.55
N GLY A 23 20.48 4.43 0.39
CA GLY A 23 19.97 5.30 -0.67
C GLY A 23 18.79 6.19 -0.21
N CYS A 24 17.85 5.63 0.53
CA CYS A 24 16.76 6.44 1.10
C CYS A 24 17.29 7.55 2.02
N LYS A 25 18.30 7.27 2.85
CA LYS A 25 18.93 8.27 3.73
C LYS A 25 19.68 9.34 2.95
N GLU A 26 20.43 8.95 1.92
CA GLU A 26 21.17 9.85 1.05
C GLU A 26 20.26 10.89 0.38
N PHE A 27 19.10 10.45 -0.09
CA PHE A 27 18.10 11.33 -0.71
C PHE A 27 17.08 11.93 0.28
N ASN A 28 17.33 11.79 1.59
CA ASN A 28 16.46 12.28 2.66
C ASN A 28 15.00 11.80 2.52
N ILE A 29 14.82 10.53 2.15
CA ILE A 29 13.52 9.88 1.99
C ILE A 29 13.18 9.11 3.26
N GLU A 30 12.07 9.45 3.90
CA GLU A 30 11.55 8.69 5.04
C GLU A 30 10.93 7.39 4.57
N GLN A 31 11.51 6.25 4.98
CA GLN A 31 10.98 4.94 4.63
C GLN A 31 9.94 4.46 5.64
N GLU A 32 8.77 4.08 5.15
CA GLU A 32 7.68 3.47 5.91
C GLU A 32 7.44 2.04 5.43
N TRP A 33 7.21 1.12 6.37
CA TRP A 33 6.88 -0.26 6.04
C TRP A 33 5.41 -0.54 6.27
N SER A 34 4.80 -1.31 5.37
CA SER A 34 3.47 -1.86 5.58
C SER A 34 3.49 -3.06 6.52
N ASP A 35 2.36 -3.33 7.17
CA ASP A 35 2.23 -4.48 8.05
C ASP A 35 2.47 -5.79 7.28
N PRO A 36 3.34 -6.68 7.77
CA PRO A 36 3.55 -7.98 7.17
C PRO A 36 2.24 -8.80 7.15
N TYR A 37 2.00 -9.52 6.06
CA TYR A 37 0.82 -10.36 5.85
C TYR A 37 -0.53 -9.62 5.91
N TYR A 38 -0.53 -8.29 5.71
CA TYR A 38 -1.74 -7.50 5.59
C TYR A 38 -1.80 -6.82 4.22
N PRO A 39 -2.17 -7.56 3.15
CA PRO A 39 -2.10 -7.09 1.76
C PRO A 39 -2.95 -5.84 1.50
N THR A 40 -4.06 -5.66 2.22
CA THR A 40 -4.89 -4.47 2.07
C THR A 40 -4.16 -3.16 2.40
N SER A 41 -3.06 -3.21 3.12
CA SER A 41 -2.23 -2.03 3.42
C SER A 41 -1.43 -1.53 2.22
N ASN A 42 -1.19 -2.37 1.20
CA ASN A 42 -0.41 -2.06 0.01
C ASN A 42 -1.12 -2.41 -1.31
N GLY A 43 -2.44 -2.62 -1.28
CA GLY A 43 -3.23 -3.11 -2.43
C GLY A 43 -3.15 -2.24 -3.67
N HIS A 44 -2.92 -0.91 -3.52
CA HIS A 44 -2.73 -0.03 -4.67
C HIS A 44 -1.42 -0.33 -5.41
N SER A 45 -0.33 -0.50 -4.69
CA SER A 45 0.97 -0.87 -5.26
C SER A 45 0.92 -2.25 -5.91
N GLU A 46 0.28 -3.24 -5.29
CA GLU A 46 0.09 -4.58 -5.85
C GLU A 46 -0.67 -4.53 -7.19
N LYS A 47 -1.74 -3.73 -7.26
CA LYS A 47 -2.48 -3.49 -8.51
C LYS A 47 -1.58 -2.88 -9.58
N MET A 48 -0.77 -1.88 -9.25
CA MET A 48 0.13 -1.24 -10.21
C MET A 48 1.26 -2.19 -10.67
N VAL A 49 1.77 -3.03 -9.79
CA VAL A 49 2.72 -4.10 -10.16
C VAL A 49 2.09 -5.09 -11.13
N ALA A 50 0.83 -5.48 -10.94
CA ALA A 50 0.12 -6.36 -11.87
C ALA A 50 -0.05 -5.70 -13.25
N VAL A 51 -0.39 -4.42 -13.31
CA VAL A 51 -0.47 -3.63 -14.54
C VAL A 51 0.89 -3.58 -15.25
N ALA A 52 1.96 -3.26 -14.52
CA ALA A 52 3.32 -3.19 -15.07
C ALA A 52 3.77 -4.56 -15.63
N LYS A 53 3.55 -5.64 -14.89
CA LYS A 53 3.84 -7.01 -15.36
C LYS A 53 3.07 -7.36 -16.62
N SER A 54 1.81 -6.95 -16.72
CA SER A 54 1.00 -7.16 -17.95
C SER A 54 1.57 -6.41 -19.14
N MET A 55 2.03 -5.17 -18.95
CA MET A 55 2.67 -4.39 -20.00
C MET A 55 3.98 -5.03 -20.47
N ILE A 56 4.84 -5.42 -19.51
CA ILE A 56 6.13 -6.08 -19.81
C ILE A 56 5.91 -7.36 -20.62
N LYS A 57 4.92 -8.18 -20.26
CA LYS A 57 4.60 -9.42 -20.99
C LYS A 57 4.13 -9.19 -22.43
N LYS A 58 3.53 -8.04 -22.71
CA LYS A 58 2.99 -7.68 -24.03
C LYS A 58 3.95 -6.86 -24.87
N ALA A 59 4.99 -6.29 -24.24
CA ALA A 59 5.98 -5.49 -24.92
C ALA A 59 6.99 -6.40 -25.61
N ASP A 60 7.24 -6.14 -26.89
CA ASP A 60 8.27 -6.79 -27.71
C ASP A 60 9.62 -6.06 -27.61
N SER A 61 9.61 -4.80 -27.14
CA SER A 61 10.77 -3.96 -27.00
C SER A 61 10.61 -2.92 -25.89
N LEU A 62 11.73 -2.36 -25.41
CA LEU A 62 11.72 -1.25 -24.44
C LEU A 62 10.97 -0.01 -25.00
N SER A 63 11.14 0.27 -26.30
CA SER A 63 10.44 1.37 -26.97
C SER A 63 8.92 1.16 -26.94
N ASN A 64 8.45 -0.05 -27.21
CA ASN A 64 7.03 -0.40 -27.16
C ASN A 64 6.51 -0.33 -25.72
N LEU A 65 7.27 -0.80 -24.73
CA LEU A 65 6.91 -0.66 -23.32
C LEU A 65 6.72 0.83 -22.93
N GLY A 66 7.61 1.71 -23.37
CA GLY A 66 7.50 3.16 -23.16
C GLY A 66 6.19 3.73 -23.74
N ARG A 67 5.83 3.31 -24.95
CA ARG A 67 4.54 3.69 -25.58
C ARG A 67 3.33 3.19 -24.79
N MET A 68 3.36 1.95 -24.31
CA MET A 68 2.28 1.39 -23.49
C MET A 68 2.09 2.16 -22.20
N VAL A 69 3.16 2.53 -21.50
CA VAL A 69 3.12 3.38 -20.31
C VAL A 69 2.56 4.76 -20.63
N GLN A 70 2.96 5.36 -21.76
CA GLN A 70 2.44 6.65 -22.19
C GLN A 70 0.92 6.56 -22.48
N ILE A 71 0.46 5.54 -23.18
CA ILE A 71 -0.95 5.31 -23.48
C ILE A 71 -1.73 5.11 -22.17
N TYR A 72 -1.22 4.29 -21.25
CA TYR A 72 -1.84 4.08 -19.94
C TYR A 72 -2.03 5.41 -19.19
N ASN A 73 -0.98 6.22 -19.13
CA ASN A 73 -1.03 7.51 -18.47
C ASN A 73 -1.95 8.54 -19.15
N ALA A 74 -2.21 8.38 -20.46
CA ALA A 74 -3.11 9.23 -21.22
C ALA A 74 -4.57 8.74 -21.23
N THR A 75 -4.81 7.47 -20.84
CA THR A 75 -6.15 6.87 -20.89
C THR A 75 -6.97 7.26 -19.65
N PRO A 76 -8.17 7.84 -19.82
CA PRO A 76 -9.05 8.17 -18.70
C PRO A 76 -9.45 6.91 -17.93
N SER A 77 -9.40 7.00 -16.62
CA SER A 77 -9.89 5.95 -15.73
C SER A 77 -11.43 5.91 -15.76
N VAL A 78 -11.99 4.69 -15.78
CA VAL A 78 -13.45 4.49 -15.68
C VAL A 78 -14.03 5.11 -14.41
N GLU A 79 -13.28 5.06 -13.31
CA GLU A 79 -13.70 5.57 -12.00
C GLU A 79 -13.83 7.10 -12.00
N THR A 80 -12.85 7.79 -12.55
CA THR A 80 -12.75 9.26 -12.42
C THR A 80 -13.14 10.00 -13.70
N GLY A 81 -13.10 9.33 -14.86
CA GLY A 81 -13.24 9.96 -16.16
C GLY A 81 -12.06 10.86 -16.56
N VAL A 82 -10.97 10.79 -15.82
CA VAL A 82 -9.75 11.58 -15.98
C VAL A 82 -8.54 10.66 -16.02
N SER A 83 -7.57 10.95 -16.88
CA SER A 83 -6.36 10.14 -16.98
C SER A 83 -5.36 10.44 -15.85
N PRO A 84 -4.43 9.51 -15.55
CA PRO A 84 -3.36 9.76 -14.58
C PRO A 84 -2.55 11.03 -14.89
N ALA A 85 -2.26 11.29 -16.14
CA ALA A 85 -1.53 12.49 -16.56
C ALA A 85 -2.35 13.77 -16.36
N GLU A 86 -3.64 13.75 -16.68
CA GLU A 86 -4.53 14.88 -16.43
C GLU A 86 -4.63 15.20 -14.93
N MET A 87 -4.74 14.16 -14.08
CA MET A 87 -4.78 14.33 -12.63
C MET A 87 -3.50 14.96 -12.07
N LEU A 88 -2.33 14.58 -12.61
CA LEU A 88 -1.03 15.01 -12.09
C LEU A 88 -0.56 16.33 -12.68
N MET A 89 -0.69 16.49 -14.00
CA MET A 89 -0.11 17.62 -14.75
C MET A 89 -1.16 18.65 -15.18
N GLN A 90 -2.43 18.39 -14.93
CA GLN A 90 -3.58 19.23 -15.34
C GLN A 90 -3.62 19.49 -16.85
N ARG A 91 -3.00 18.60 -17.62
CA ARG A 91 -2.98 18.65 -19.09
C ARG A 91 -3.11 17.26 -19.70
N LYS A 92 -3.62 17.21 -20.92
CA LYS A 92 -3.65 16.01 -21.74
C LYS A 92 -2.26 15.68 -22.26
N LEU A 93 -1.91 14.39 -22.28
CA LEU A 93 -0.72 13.92 -22.99
C LEU A 93 -1.02 13.77 -24.47
N ARG A 94 -0.09 14.25 -25.30
CA ARG A 94 -0.09 13.94 -26.72
C ARG A 94 0.41 12.51 -26.90
N THR A 95 -0.40 11.69 -27.57
CA THR A 95 -0.08 10.30 -27.92
C THR A 95 0.17 10.19 -29.42
N CYS A 96 0.50 8.97 -29.90
CA CYS A 96 0.60 8.68 -31.34
C CYS A 96 -0.75 8.66 -32.06
N LEU A 97 -1.87 8.70 -31.32
CA LEU A 97 -3.20 8.76 -31.92
C LEU A 97 -3.53 10.20 -32.38
N PRO A 98 -4.08 10.37 -33.61
CA PRO A 98 -4.55 11.67 -34.08
C PRO A 98 -5.64 12.19 -33.14
N THR A 99 -5.52 13.43 -32.69
CA THR A 99 -6.53 14.11 -31.90
C THR A 99 -7.08 15.30 -32.70
N LEU A 100 -8.40 15.33 -32.90
CA LEU A 100 -9.09 16.39 -33.61
C LEU A 100 -9.18 17.71 -32.83
N SER A 101 -8.95 17.68 -31.54
CA SER A 101 -9.05 18.88 -30.67
C SER A 101 -7.89 18.98 -29.71
N SER A 102 -7.36 20.15 -29.56
CA SER A 102 -6.29 20.49 -28.62
C SER A 102 -6.70 21.49 -27.54
N PRO A 103 -7.50 21.14 -26.56
CA PRO A 103 -7.30 21.80 -25.29
C PRO A 103 -6.23 21.03 -24.55
N THR A 104 -5.09 21.65 -24.40
CA THR A 104 -3.95 21.07 -23.70
C THR A 104 -4.21 21.02 -22.20
N PHE A 105 -5.06 21.91 -21.69
CA PHE A 105 -5.37 22.04 -20.27
C PHE A 105 -6.72 21.41 -19.93
N VAL A 106 -6.78 20.84 -18.73
CA VAL A 106 -8.00 20.25 -18.14
C VAL A 106 -8.55 21.24 -17.14
N SER A 107 -9.85 21.49 -17.17
CA SER A 107 -10.46 22.45 -16.25
C SER A 107 -10.27 22.03 -14.79
N PRO A 108 -10.01 22.96 -13.87
CA PRO A 108 -9.88 22.67 -12.44
C PRO A 108 -11.12 21.99 -11.85
N GLU A 109 -12.30 22.31 -12.37
CA GLU A 109 -13.59 21.71 -11.93
C GLU A 109 -13.61 20.21 -12.24
N LYS A 110 -13.14 19.82 -13.44
CA LYS A 110 -13.06 18.40 -13.83
C LYS A 110 -12.10 17.63 -12.93
N ILE A 111 -10.97 18.23 -12.55
CA ILE A 111 -10.00 17.62 -11.62
C ILE A 111 -10.60 17.48 -10.22
N LYS A 112 -11.29 18.53 -9.72
CA LYS A 112 -11.98 18.49 -8.42
C LYS A 112 -13.04 17.39 -8.38
N LEU A 113 -13.87 17.31 -9.42
CA LEU A 113 -14.90 16.27 -9.54
C LEU A 113 -14.31 14.87 -9.55
N ALA A 114 -13.21 14.67 -10.28
CA ALA A 114 -12.50 13.40 -10.32
C ALA A 114 -11.92 13.00 -8.94
N ALA A 115 -11.33 13.95 -8.24
CA ALA A 115 -10.81 13.75 -6.88
C ALA A 115 -11.94 13.41 -5.89
N GLU A 116 -13.09 14.06 -6.02
CA GLU A 116 -14.25 13.78 -5.19
C GLU A 116 -14.84 12.39 -5.45
N ARG A 117 -14.99 11.97 -6.71
CA ARG A 117 -15.40 10.59 -7.07
C ARG A 117 -14.45 9.54 -6.48
N LYS A 118 -13.15 9.79 -6.55
CA LYS A 118 -12.15 8.91 -5.94
C LYS A 118 -12.31 8.81 -4.43
N ARG A 119 -12.57 9.94 -3.75
CA ARG A 119 -12.83 9.97 -2.31
C ARG A 119 -14.11 9.20 -1.95
N GLN A 120 -15.22 9.46 -2.64
CA GLN A 120 -16.49 8.77 -2.43
C GLN A 120 -16.35 7.25 -2.62
N ASN A 121 -15.65 6.82 -3.66
CA ASN A 121 -15.38 5.41 -3.89
C ASN A 121 -14.52 4.78 -2.78
N ALA A 122 -13.49 5.49 -2.32
CA ALA A 122 -12.66 5.05 -1.19
C ALA A 122 -13.49 4.93 0.11
N GLU A 123 -14.38 5.89 0.38
CA GLU A 123 -15.30 5.86 1.52
C GLU A 123 -16.30 4.70 1.43
N TYR A 124 -16.86 4.46 0.24
CA TYR A 124 -17.76 3.33 -0.02
C TYR A 124 -17.06 1.99 0.24
N ILE A 125 -15.85 1.80 -0.31
CA ILE A 125 -15.04 0.59 -0.10
C ILE A 125 -14.71 0.41 1.38
N LYS A 126 -14.32 1.49 2.07
CA LYS A 126 -14.05 1.48 3.50
C LYS A 126 -15.29 1.08 4.29
N LYS A 127 -16.45 1.69 4.03
CA LYS A 127 -17.71 1.37 4.69
C LYS A 127 -18.10 -0.09 4.50
N LYS A 128 -17.94 -0.62 3.28
CA LYS A 128 -18.21 -2.03 2.98
C LYS A 128 -17.24 -2.96 3.72
N TYR A 129 -15.96 -2.60 3.83
CA TYR A 129 -14.98 -3.35 4.59
C TYR A 129 -15.28 -3.30 6.09
N ASP A 130 -15.58 -2.12 6.62
CA ASP A 130 -15.83 -1.90 8.05
C ASP A 130 -17.12 -2.59 8.52
N SER A 131 -18.12 -2.80 7.64
CA SER A 131 -19.35 -3.52 7.99
C SER A 131 -19.14 -4.98 8.41
N THR A 132 -18.05 -5.59 7.94
CA THR A 132 -17.66 -6.97 8.30
C THR A 132 -16.48 -7.03 9.27
N ALA A 133 -15.88 -5.88 9.57
CA ALA A 133 -14.75 -5.80 10.49
C ALA A 133 -15.21 -5.90 11.95
N LYS A 134 -14.43 -6.62 12.76
CA LYS A 134 -14.64 -6.68 14.21
C LYS A 134 -13.59 -5.81 14.90
N ASP A 135 -14.03 -4.92 15.75
CA ASP A 135 -13.13 -4.18 16.63
C ASP A 135 -12.61 -5.11 17.71
N LEU A 136 -11.30 -5.32 17.69
CA LEU A 136 -10.62 -6.11 18.68
C LEU A 136 -10.04 -5.17 19.77
N PRO A 137 -10.26 -5.47 21.06
CA PRO A 137 -9.73 -4.65 22.14
C PRO A 137 -8.22 -4.51 22.04
N PRO A 138 -7.66 -3.35 22.41
CA PRO A 138 -6.22 -3.14 22.40
C PRO A 138 -5.54 -4.09 23.38
N LEU A 139 -4.29 -4.47 23.06
CA LEU A 139 -3.46 -5.29 23.93
C LEU A 139 -2.55 -4.39 24.76
N GLY A 140 -2.42 -4.69 26.04
CA GLY A 140 -1.47 -4.03 26.94
C GLY A 140 -0.03 -4.49 26.65
N ILE A 141 0.94 -3.59 26.90
CA ILE A 141 2.37 -3.93 26.87
C ILE A 141 2.63 -5.00 27.94
N GLY A 142 3.44 -6.00 27.64
CA GLY A 142 3.73 -7.12 28.52
C GLY A 142 2.73 -8.28 28.46
N SER A 143 1.58 -8.10 27.79
CA SER A 143 0.57 -9.16 27.65
C SER A 143 1.15 -10.38 26.94
N LYS A 144 0.87 -11.57 27.48
CA LYS A 144 1.16 -12.86 26.82
C LYS A 144 0.17 -13.08 25.69
N VAL A 145 0.68 -13.41 24.52
CA VAL A 145 -0.11 -13.53 23.32
C VAL A 145 0.28 -14.75 22.50
N ARG A 146 -0.66 -15.25 21.74
CA ARG A 146 -0.45 -16.25 20.71
C ARG A 146 -0.63 -15.61 19.34
N VAL A 147 0.33 -15.83 18.45
CA VAL A 147 0.40 -15.21 17.14
C VAL A 147 0.14 -16.25 16.06
N PHE A 148 -0.59 -15.83 15.03
CA PHE A 148 -0.84 -16.66 13.87
C PHE A 148 0.43 -16.79 13.02
N ASN A 149 0.82 -18.03 12.76
CA ASN A 149 1.95 -18.38 11.91
C ASN A 149 1.46 -18.65 10.48
N HIS A 150 1.79 -17.76 9.56
CA HIS A 150 1.35 -17.90 8.16
C HIS A 150 2.02 -19.06 7.42
N LYS A 151 3.15 -19.59 7.91
CA LYS A 151 3.81 -20.76 7.30
C LYS A 151 3.11 -22.05 7.64
N THR A 152 2.69 -22.20 8.89
CA THR A 152 2.01 -23.40 9.38
C THR A 152 0.49 -23.29 9.35
N SER A 153 -0.04 -22.09 9.08
CA SER A 153 -1.46 -21.72 9.16
C SER A 153 -2.08 -22.04 10.55
N ARG A 154 -1.27 -21.93 11.60
CA ARG A 154 -1.68 -22.25 12.98
C ARG A 154 -1.38 -21.09 13.94
N TRP A 155 -1.99 -21.13 15.11
CA TRP A 155 -1.73 -20.22 16.23
C TRP A 155 -0.71 -20.87 17.18
N ASP A 156 0.52 -21.04 16.70
CA ASP A 156 1.56 -21.84 17.36
C ASP A 156 2.74 -21.00 17.87
N VAL A 157 2.78 -19.70 17.60
CA VAL A 157 3.83 -18.82 18.08
C VAL A 157 3.37 -18.10 19.32
N GLU A 158 4.07 -18.28 20.44
CA GLU A 158 3.83 -17.55 21.69
C GLU A 158 4.83 -16.42 21.87
N GLY A 159 4.41 -15.36 22.55
CA GLY A 159 5.26 -14.22 22.82
C GLY A 159 4.63 -13.20 23.77
N ARG A 160 5.35 -12.10 23.97
CA ARG A 160 4.89 -10.94 24.76
C ARG A 160 4.85 -9.69 23.91
N VAL A 161 3.85 -8.86 24.12
CA VAL A 161 3.73 -7.54 23.50
C VAL A 161 4.80 -6.61 24.06
N ILE A 162 5.69 -6.07 23.22
CA ILE A 162 6.71 -5.12 23.60
C ILE A 162 6.21 -3.69 23.40
N SER A 163 5.61 -3.41 22.24
CA SER A 163 5.10 -2.09 21.93
C SER A 163 3.93 -2.14 20.97
N ARG A 164 3.15 -1.08 20.98
CA ARG A 164 2.07 -0.83 20.01
C ARG A 164 2.53 0.19 19.00
N ASP A 165 2.17 0.01 17.73
CA ASP A 165 2.41 1.03 16.72
C ASP A 165 1.58 2.29 17.03
N PHE A 166 2.26 3.42 17.16
CA PHE A 166 1.63 4.69 17.54
C PHE A 166 0.82 5.31 16.38
N ARG A 167 1.17 5.01 15.12
CA ARG A 167 0.53 5.60 13.94
C ARG A 167 -0.85 5.00 13.67
N THR A 168 -0.92 3.68 13.62
CA THR A 168 -2.17 2.97 13.30
C THR A 168 -2.91 2.48 14.54
N GLY A 169 -2.17 2.26 15.63
CA GLY A 169 -2.70 1.65 16.84
C GLY A 169 -3.19 0.21 16.65
N ARG A 170 -3.02 -0.35 15.46
CA ARG A 170 -3.54 -1.68 15.07
C ARG A 170 -2.46 -2.75 14.95
N SER A 171 -1.20 -2.37 15.07
CA SER A 171 -0.06 -3.27 14.93
C SER A 171 0.81 -3.27 16.17
N TYR A 172 1.45 -4.40 16.43
CA TYR A 172 2.19 -4.65 17.67
C TYR A 172 3.54 -5.29 17.36
N ARG A 173 4.57 -4.89 18.12
CA ARG A 173 5.82 -5.62 18.21
C ARG A 173 5.70 -6.66 19.32
N ILE A 174 6.09 -7.87 19.01
CA ILE A 174 5.95 -9.04 19.88
C ILE A 174 7.31 -9.72 19.95
N LEU A 175 7.81 -9.93 21.16
CA LEU A 175 8.96 -10.79 21.42
C LEU A 175 8.45 -12.21 21.55
N THR A 176 8.87 -13.09 20.67
CA THR A 176 8.50 -14.50 20.70
C THR A 176 9.32 -15.25 21.76
N SER A 177 8.90 -16.46 22.12
CA SER A 177 9.64 -17.35 23.03
C SER A 177 11.06 -17.70 22.56
N ASN A 178 11.36 -17.49 21.28
CA ASN A 178 12.69 -17.72 20.68
C ASN A 178 13.51 -16.42 20.56
N ASP A 179 13.19 -15.40 21.35
CA ASP A 179 13.84 -14.07 21.37
C ASP A 179 13.83 -13.34 20.01
N VAL A 180 12.92 -13.70 19.12
CA VAL A 180 12.75 -13.01 17.84
C VAL A 180 11.66 -11.95 17.97
N CYS A 181 12.01 -10.70 17.62
CA CYS A 181 11.04 -9.62 17.56
C CYS A 181 10.27 -9.68 16.24
N ILE A 182 8.96 -9.84 16.30
CA ILE A 182 8.07 -9.84 15.13
C ILE A 182 7.07 -8.70 15.20
N PHE A 183 6.71 -8.17 14.02
CA PHE A 183 5.69 -7.14 13.88
C PHE A 183 4.43 -7.75 13.28
N ARG A 184 3.25 -7.56 13.93
CA ARG A 184 1.98 -8.17 13.50
C ARG A 184 0.80 -7.25 13.73
N ASN A 185 -0.15 -7.31 12.80
CA ASN A 185 -1.44 -6.64 12.97
C ASN A 185 -2.28 -7.35 14.05
N ARG A 186 -3.11 -6.59 14.76
CA ARG A 186 -3.95 -7.03 15.88
C ARG A 186 -4.80 -8.27 15.55
N ARG A 187 -5.30 -8.41 14.32
CA ARG A 187 -6.11 -9.55 13.89
C ARG A 187 -5.38 -10.90 13.94
N PHE A 188 -4.05 -10.87 13.89
CA PHE A 188 -3.19 -12.05 13.93
C PHE A 188 -2.61 -12.33 15.33
N ILE A 189 -3.22 -11.72 16.36
CA ILE A 189 -2.76 -11.84 17.74
C ILE A 189 -3.96 -12.21 18.61
N LYS A 190 -3.84 -13.25 19.41
CA LYS A 190 -4.79 -13.65 20.44
C LYS A 190 -4.19 -13.44 21.80
N LEU A 191 -4.93 -12.83 22.71
CA LEU A 191 -4.55 -12.74 24.11
C LEU A 191 -4.62 -14.14 24.77
N ILE A 192 -3.60 -14.51 25.49
CA ILE A 192 -3.63 -15.69 26.34
C ILE A 192 -4.17 -15.23 27.70
N LEU A 193 -5.45 -15.52 27.94
CA LEU A 193 -6.03 -15.33 29.27
C LEU A 193 -5.46 -16.44 30.16
N ARG A 194 -4.77 -16.07 31.24
CA ARG A 194 -4.54 -17.03 32.32
C ARG A 194 -5.89 -17.27 32.95
N PHE A 195 -6.40 -18.46 32.84
CA PHE A 195 -7.24 -18.99 33.89
C PHE A 195 -6.27 -19.36 35.01
N ASP A 196 -6.13 -18.50 36.02
CA ASP A 196 -5.58 -18.95 37.30
C ASP A 196 -6.59 -19.98 37.86
N PRO A 197 -6.12 -21.18 38.28
CA PRO A 197 -6.99 -22.18 38.85
C PRO A 197 -7.55 -21.74 40.20
#